data_9dfa18d1aacff11dc43bbb020c9105f5
#
_entry.id   9dfa18d1aacff11dc43bbb020c9105f5
#
_cell.length_a   1.000
_cell.length_b   1.000
_cell.length_c   1.000
_cell.angle_alpha   90.00
_cell.angle_beta   90.00
_cell.angle_gamma   90.00
#
_symmetry.space_group_name_H-M   'P 1'
#
loop_
_entity.id
_entity.type
_entity.pdbx_description
1 polymer ?
#
loop_
_entity_poly.entity_id
_entity_poly.type
_entity_poly.pdbx_seq_one_letter_code
_entity_poly.pdbx_strand_id
1 'polypeptide(L)'
;MTTFVLVPGACHGAWCFEPLARRLRQHGHEAYPITLTGLGARKHLLNASVNLDTHVADVVNLLADEQITDVVLVGHSYGGMVITGAADRVPERVDGLVYVDAFVPEDGDSCWTLATDDQRHWYIGDAHANGYATAPLPFFDPRATPHPLASLIQSIRLRGGLDRFRSKDYVYAAEGEGESAFKPAYERALADPSWRAHALASRHNVMRDAPDELLKILLATSA
;
A
#
# COMPACT_ATOMS: atom_id res chain seq x y z
N MET A 1 22.86 -2.76 -2.48
CA MET A 1 22.11 -2.24 -1.32
C MET A 1 20.92 -1.48 -1.88
N THR A 2 19.73 -1.78 -1.48
CA THR A 2 18.47 -1.18 -1.97
C THR A 2 17.74 -0.53 -0.81
N THR A 3 17.05 0.56 -1.06
CA THR A 3 16.19 1.22 -0.08
C THR A 3 14.73 0.88 -0.36
N PHE A 4 14.00 0.46 0.67
CA PHE A 4 12.58 0.13 0.62
C PHE A 4 11.78 1.12 1.46
N VAL A 5 10.70 1.66 0.92
CA VAL A 5 9.68 2.36 1.71
C VAL A 5 8.42 1.50 1.74
N LEU A 6 7.96 1.13 2.94
CA LEU A 6 6.91 0.15 3.17
C LEU A 6 5.64 0.86 3.66
N VAL A 7 4.61 0.88 2.81
CA VAL A 7 3.38 1.65 3.01
C VAL A 7 2.24 0.71 3.40
N PRO A 8 1.65 0.86 4.60
CA PRO A 8 0.62 -0.03 5.10
C PRO A 8 -0.74 0.16 4.41
N GLY A 9 -1.59 -0.85 4.59
CA GLY A 9 -3.00 -0.80 4.22
C GLY A 9 -3.85 0.07 5.14
N ALA A 10 -5.14 0.13 4.84
CA ALA A 10 -6.11 0.89 5.63
C ALA A 10 -6.08 0.47 7.11
N CYS A 11 -6.27 1.44 8.00
CA CYS A 11 -6.29 1.28 9.46
C CYS A 11 -4.95 0.88 10.10
N HIS A 12 -3.91 0.58 9.33
CA HIS A 12 -2.63 0.08 9.83
C HIS A 12 -1.58 1.20 9.92
N GLY A 13 -0.55 0.97 10.73
CA GLY A 13 0.64 1.82 10.82
C GLY A 13 1.91 1.04 10.50
N ALA A 14 3.07 1.70 10.58
CA ALA A 14 4.40 1.11 10.31
C ALA A 14 4.64 -0.23 11.01
N TRP A 15 4.02 -0.44 12.17
CA TRP A 15 4.16 -1.63 13.00
C TRP A 15 3.85 -2.95 12.25
N CYS A 16 2.99 -2.92 11.22
CA CYS A 16 2.65 -4.14 10.48
C CYS A 16 3.79 -4.61 9.57
N PHE A 17 4.64 -3.69 9.13
CA PHE A 17 5.82 -3.99 8.31
C PHE A 17 7.13 -4.08 9.11
N GLU A 18 7.15 -3.66 10.38
CA GLU A 18 8.40 -3.62 11.15
C GLU A 18 9.13 -4.96 11.28
N PRO A 19 8.45 -6.13 11.41
CA PRO A 19 9.15 -7.43 11.38
C PRO A 19 9.88 -7.67 10.04
N LEU A 20 9.24 -7.34 8.93
CA LEU A 20 9.83 -7.47 7.59
C LEU A 20 10.97 -6.48 7.36
N ALA A 21 10.80 -5.23 7.80
CA ALA A 21 11.83 -4.18 7.70
C ALA A 21 13.11 -4.57 8.45
N ARG A 22 13.01 -5.15 9.64
CA ARG A 22 14.17 -5.66 10.39
C ARG A 22 14.92 -6.73 9.60
N ARG A 23 14.19 -7.62 8.94
CA ARG A 23 14.78 -8.67 8.10
C ARG A 23 15.47 -8.11 6.87
N LEU A 24 14.88 -7.13 6.18
CA LEU A 24 15.53 -6.44 5.06
C LEU A 24 16.84 -5.78 5.50
N ARG A 25 16.84 -5.10 6.67
CA ARG A 25 18.06 -4.49 7.23
C ARG A 25 19.13 -5.54 7.58
N GLN A 26 18.74 -6.72 8.08
CA GLN A 26 19.66 -7.85 8.33
C GLN A 26 20.30 -8.38 7.04
N HIS A 27 19.66 -8.20 5.88
CA HIS A 27 20.20 -8.55 4.56
C HIS A 27 20.98 -7.41 3.90
N GLY A 28 21.28 -6.33 4.63
CA GLY A 28 22.10 -5.22 4.13
C GLY A 28 21.34 -4.19 3.30
N HIS A 29 20.02 -4.16 3.40
CA HIS A 29 19.16 -3.15 2.76
C HIS A 29 18.72 -2.09 3.76
N GLU A 30 18.28 -0.94 3.27
CA GLU A 30 17.54 0.03 4.08
C GLU A 30 16.05 -0.20 3.93
N ALA A 31 15.28 0.00 5.00
CA ALA A 31 13.85 -0.19 5.00
C ALA A 31 13.16 0.82 5.94
N TYR A 32 12.21 1.56 5.41
CA TYR A 32 11.45 2.60 6.08
C TYR A 32 9.96 2.21 6.12
N PRO A 33 9.51 1.47 7.14
CA PRO A 33 8.08 1.28 7.36
C PRO A 33 7.48 2.60 7.86
N ILE A 34 6.46 3.10 7.16
CA ILE A 34 5.87 4.41 7.49
C ILE A 34 4.51 4.29 8.15
N THR A 35 4.15 5.31 8.92
CA THR A 35 2.78 5.52 9.42
C THR A 35 2.21 6.75 8.75
N LEU A 36 1.14 6.57 7.99
CA LEU A 36 0.47 7.66 7.29
C LEU A 36 -0.25 8.59 8.27
N THR A 37 -0.44 9.85 7.88
CA THR A 37 -1.13 10.86 8.68
C THR A 37 -2.53 10.41 9.09
N GLY A 38 -2.84 10.54 10.39
CA GLY A 38 -4.13 10.14 10.96
C GLY A 38 -4.21 8.66 11.37
N LEU A 39 -3.17 7.84 11.14
CA LEU A 39 -3.15 6.40 11.44
C LEU A 39 -2.15 6.05 12.54
N GLY A 40 -2.32 4.90 13.18
CA GLY A 40 -1.38 4.32 14.13
C GLY A 40 -0.83 5.33 15.16
N ALA A 41 0.49 5.49 15.21
CA ALA A 41 1.15 6.45 16.10
C ALA A 41 0.82 7.92 15.78
N ARG A 42 0.31 8.21 14.58
CA ARG A 42 -0.11 9.56 14.13
C ARG A 42 -1.63 9.76 14.16
N LYS A 43 -2.38 8.88 14.87
CA LYS A 43 -3.85 8.93 14.98
C LYS A 43 -4.39 10.26 15.52
N HIS A 44 -3.60 10.98 16.31
CA HIS A 44 -3.97 12.31 16.83
C HIS A 44 -4.12 13.38 15.74
N LEU A 45 -3.64 13.13 14.53
CA LEU A 45 -3.79 14.00 13.36
C LEU A 45 -5.02 13.66 12.51
N LEU A 46 -5.80 12.63 12.89
CA LEU A 46 -7.00 12.23 12.15
C LEU A 46 -8.06 13.35 12.21
N ASN A 47 -8.48 13.81 11.05
CA ASN A 47 -9.54 14.79 10.88
C ASN A 47 -10.14 14.70 9.47
N ALA A 48 -11.20 15.44 9.19
CA ALA A 48 -11.95 15.38 7.93
C ALA A 48 -11.18 15.84 6.68
N SER A 49 -10.06 16.56 6.83
CA SER A 49 -9.24 17.02 5.69
C SER A 49 -8.13 16.06 5.29
N VAL A 50 -7.87 15.02 6.09
CA VAL A 50 -6.89 13.99 5.73
C VAL A 50 -7.45 13.13 4.59
N ASN A 51 -6.77 13.12 3.46
CA ASN A 51 -7.21 12.49 2.22
C ASN A 51 -6.05 11.73 1.54
N LEU A 52 -6.26 11.19 0.33
CA LEU A 52 -5.23 10.45 -0.40
C LEU A 52 -4.00 11.32 -0.71
N ASP A 53 -4.21 12.58 -1.10
CA ASP A 53 -3.10 13.49 -1.37
C ASP A 53 -2.24 13.76 -0.14
N THR A 54 -2.84 13.79 1.06
CA THR A 54 -2.10 13.88 2.32
C THR A 54 -1.19 12.66 2.51
N HIS A 55 -1.71 11.46 2.28
CA HIS A 55 -0.93 10.22 2.42
C HIS A 55 0.15 10.07 1.35
N VAL A 56 -0.12 10.51 0.12
CA VAL A 56 0.89 10.57 -0.94
C VAL A 56 2.00 11.55 -0.55
N ALA A 57 1.65 12.72 0.03
CA ALA A 57 2.63 13.70 0.51
C ALA A 57 3.48 13.16 1.67
N ASP A 58 2.93 12.31 2.55
CA ASP A 58 3.72 11.65 3.60
C ASP A 58 4.91 10.86 3.01
N VAL A 59 4.69 10.13 1.90
CA VAL A 59 5.74 9.36 1.22
C VAL A 59 6.70 10.30 0.47
N VAL A 60 6.18 11.25 -0.31
CA VAL A 60 7.00 12.19 -1.09
C VAL A 60 7.92 13.00 -0.19
N ASN A 61 7.41 13.49 0.95
CA ASN A 61 8.19 14.26 1.91
C ASN A 61 9.27 13.41 2.57
N LEU A 62 8.96 12.14 2.95
CA LEU A 62 9.97 11.23 3.45
C LEU A 62 11.12 11.06 2.45
N LEU A 63 10.80 10.81 1.17
CA LEU A 63 11.83 10.65 0.13
C LEU A 63 12.68 11.92 -0.06
N ALA A 64 12.07 13.08 0.09
CA ALA A 64 12.78 14.36 -0.03
C ALA A 64 13.66 14.66 1.19
N ASP A 65 13.11 14.53 2.40
CA ASP A 65 13.76 14.89 3.66
C ASP A 65 14.95 13.95 3.97
N GLU A 66 14.78 12.65 3.72
CA GLU A 66 15.84 11.64 3.89
C GLU A 66 16.75 11.52 2.65
N GLN A 67 16.52 12.34 1.61
CA GLN A 67 17.28 12.34 0.34
C GLN A 67 17.31 10.95 -0.34
N ILE A 68 16.26 10.17 -0.21
CA ILE A 68 16.14 8.83 -0.78
C ILE A 68 15.94 8.90 -2.29
N THR A 69 16.76 8.16 -3.04
CA THR A 69 16.65 7.90 -4.48
C THR A 69 16.75 6.41 -4.76
N ASP A 70 16.41 6.00 -5.98
CA ASP A 70 16.44 4.60 -6.42
C ASP A 70 15.67 3.67 -5.47
N VAL A 71 14.53 4.17 -4.96
CA VAL A 71 13.73 3.48 -3.96
C VAL A 71 12.79 2.45 -4.58
N VAL A 72 12.62 1.32 -3.92
CA VAL A 72 11.52 0.39 -4.16
C VAL A 72 10.38 0.75 -3.19
N LEU A 73 9.25 1.21 -3.73
CA LEU A 73 8.05 1.46 -2.96
C LEU A 73 7.22 0.18 -2.84
N VAL A 74 6.90 -0.21 -1.64
CA VAL A 74 6.10 -1.42 -1.33
C VAL A 74 4.79 -0.98 -0.71
N GLY A 75 3.66 -1.26 -1.35
CA GLY A 75 2.34 -0.89 -0.87
C GLY A 75 1.45 -2.10 -0.62
N HIS A 76 0.90 -2.22 0.59
CA HIS A 76 -0.10 -3.23 0.92
C HIS A 76 -1.51 -2.66 0.83
N SER A 77 -2.44 -3.37 0.18
CA SER A 77 -3.86 -3.00 0.19
C SER A 77 -4.08 -1.55 -0.30
N TYR A 78 -4.67 -0.68 0.55
CA TYR A 78 -4.78 0.76 0.33
C TYR A 78 -3.43 1.43 -0.01
N GLY A 79 -2.33 0.92 0.57
CA GLY A 79 -0.99 1.44 0.31
C GLY A 79 -0.60 1.44 -1.17
N GLY A 80 -1.23 0.61 -2.00
CA GLY A 80 -1.06 0.62 -3.46
C GLY A 80 -1.47 1.94 -4.11
N MET A 81 -2.57 2.56 -3.66
CA MET A 81 -2.98 3.92 -4.09
C MET A 81 -1.89 4.95 -3.77
N VAL A 82 -1.34 4.85 -2.56
CA VAL A 82 -0.35 5.82 -2.05
C VAL A 82 0.97 5.72 -2.79
N ILE A 83 1.50 4.48 -2.98
CA ILE A 83 2.77 4.30 -3.70
C ILE A 83 2.65 4.70 -5.16
N THR A 84 1.51 4.43 -5.82
CA THR A 84 1.23 4.86 -7.19
C THR A 84 1.24 6.39 -7.30
N GLY A 85 0.54 7.08 -6.39
CA GLY A 85 0.52 8.54 -6.36
C GLY A 85 1.89 9.17 -6.05
N ALA A 86 2.65 8.57 -5.13
CA ALA A 86 3.99 9.03 -4.80
C ALA A 86 4.95 8.84 -5.98
N ALA A 87 4.95 7.66 -6.58
CA ALA A 87 5.76 7.38 -7.76
C ALA A 87 5.43 8.29 -8.95
N ASP A 88 4.15 8.66 -9.12
CA ASP A 88 3.76 9.62 -10.16
C ASP A 88 4.29 11.03 -9.90
N ARG A 89 4.38 11.45 -8.62
CA ARG A 89 4.83 12.80 -8.25
C ARG A 89 6.35 12.99 -8.33
N VAL A 90 7.11 11.93 -7.99
CA VAL A 90 8.58 11.97 -7.93
C VAL A 90 9.19 10.75 -8.64
N PRO A 91 8.88 10.54 -9.94
CA PRO A 91 9.28 9.33 -10.67
C PRO A 91 10.81 9.16 -10.75
N GLU A 92 11.56 10.25 -10.69
CA GLU A 92 13.01 10.25 -10.73
C GLU A 92 13.67 9.67 -9.48
N ARG A 93 12.90 9.46 -8.41
CA ARG A 93 13.37 8.86 -7.15
C ARG A 93 13.04 7.38 -7.03
N VAL A 94 12.17 6.85 -7.90
CA VAL A 94 11.58 5.51 -7.77
C VAL A 94 12.14 4.56 -8.83
N ASP A 95 12.80 3.50 -8.39
CA ASP A 95 13.32 2.42 -9.26
C ASP A 95 12.28 1.32 -9.49
N GLY A 96 11.49 0.99 -8.47
CA GLY A 96 10.52 -0.09 -8.58
C GLY A 96 9.30 0.03 -7.67
N LEU A 97 8.27 -0.74 -8.02
CA LEU A 97 7.00 -0.80 -7.31
C LEU A 97 6.65 -2.25 -6.97
N VAL A 98 6.27 -2.50 -5.73
CA VAL A 98 5.77 -3.81 -5.27
C VAL A 98 4.40 -3.63 -4.64
N TYR A 99 3.40 -4.23 -5.24
CA TYR A 99 2.01 -4.23 -4.77
C TYR A 99 1.74 -5.54 -4.03
N VAL A 100 1.50 -5.45 -2.74
CA VAL A 100 1.24 -6.61 -1.89
C VAL A 100 -0.24 -6.71 -1.60
N ASP A 101 -0.95 -7.54 -2.35
CA ASP A 101 -2.42 -7.69 -2.34
C ASP A 101 -3.10 -6.33 -2.26
N ALA A 102 -2.83 -5.47 -3.27
CA ALA A 102 -3.06 -4.04 -3.21
C ALA A 102 -3.79 -3.50 -4.45
N PHE A 103 -4.40 -2.34 -4.29
CA PHE A 103 -4.94 -1.58 -5.41
C PHE A 103 -3.83 -1.09 -6.34
N VAL A 104 -4.04 -1.24 -7.65
CA VAL A 104 -3.21 -0.66 -8.73
C VAL A 104 -4.12 0.27 -9.54
N PRO A 105 -4.20 1.55 -9.16
CA PRO A 105 -5.12 2.48 -9.80
C PRO A 105 -4.64 2.97 -11.16
N GLU A 106 -5.60 3.29 -12.00
CA GLU A 106 -5.45 4.16 -13.17
C GLU A 106 -5.86 5.61 -12.82
N ASP A 107 -5.61 6.56 -13.72
CA ASP A 107 -6.02 7.96 -13.50
C ASP A 107 -7.54 8.07 -13.32
N GLY A 108 -7.96 8.72 -12.25
CA GLY A 108 -9.37 8.88 -11.88
C GLY A 108 -9.92 7.81 -10.95
N ASP A 109 -9.20 6.70 -10.72
CA ASP A 109 -9.61 5.67 -9.77
C ASP A 109 -9.55 6.13 -8.31
N SER A 110 -10.30 5.43 -7.47
CA SER A 110 -10.26 5.54 -6.01
C SER A 110 -10.38 4.14 -5.40
N CYS A 111 -10.12 3.99 -4.10
CA CYS A 111 -10.47 2.73 -3.44
C CYS A 111 -11.96 2.42 -3.59
N TRP A 112 -12.80 3.44 -3.54
CA TRP A 112 -14.24 3.28 -3.72
C TRP A 112 -14.61 2.68 -5.08
N THR A 113 -14.00 3.15 -6.18
CA THR A 113 -14.30 2.63 -7.53
C THR A 113 -13.79 1.21 -7.73
N LEU A 114 -12.65 0.87 -7.12
CA LEU A 114 -11.99 -0.43 -7.26
C LEU A 114 -12.46 -1.48 -6.24
N ALA A 115 -13.18 -1.06 -5.20
CA ALA A 115 -13.61 -1.93 -4.10
C ALA A 115 -14.77 -2.85 -4.48
N THR A 116 -14.88 -3.98 -3.78
CA THR A 116 -16.10 -4.80 -3.76
C THR A 116 -17.23 -4.10 -3.02
N ASP A 117 -18.46 -4.57 -3.16
CA ASP A 117 -19.61 -4.01 -2.44
C ASP A 117 -19.45 -4.15 -0.92
N ASP A 118 -18.90 -5.26 -0.45
CA ASP A 118 -18.62 -5.46 0.99
C ASP A 118 -17.61 -4.45 1.52
N GLN A 119 -16.56 -4.14 0.74
CA GLN A 119 -15.61 -3.11 1.11
C GLN A 119 -16.23 -1.71 1.11
N ARG A 120 -17.09 -1.39 0.13
CA ARG A 120 -17.83 -0.11 0.10
C ARG A 120 -18.74 0.03 1.32
N HIS A 121 -19.47 -1.04 1.68
CA HIS A 121 -20.28 -1.06 2.89
C HIS A 121 -19.44 -0.83 4.14
N TRP A 122 -18.27 -1.45 4.24
CA TRP A 122 -17.34 -1.21 5.34
C TRP A 122 -16.87 0.25 5.37
N TYR A 123 -16.49 0.83 4.23
CA TYR A 123 -15.97 2.21 4.19
C TYR A 123 -16.95 3.21 4.77
N ILE A 124 -18.24 3.07 4.51
CA ILE A 124 -19.27 4.00 4.97
C ILE A 124 -20.02 3.55 6.23
N GLY A 125 -19.91 2.26 6.62
CA GLY A 125 -20.71 1.67 7.69
C GLY A 125 -20.61 2.41 9.02
N ASP A 126 -19.42 2.78 9.43
CA ASP A 126 -19.17 3.51 10.68
C ASP A 126 -19.01 5.03 10.49
N ALA A 127 -19.07 5.53 9.25
CA ALA A 127 -18.98 6.95 8.98
C ALA A 127 -20.15 7.73 9.59
N HIS A 128 -21.25 7.07 9.93
CA HIS A 128 -22.40 7.67 10.61
C HIS A 128 -22.05 8.29 11.97
N ALA A 129 -21.05 7.73 12.67
CA ALA A 129 -20.71 8.17 14.02
C ALA A 129 -19.91 9.49 14.04
N ASN A 130 -19.08 9.73 13.03
CA ASN A 130 -18.17 10.89 13.02
C ASN A 130 -18.08 11.61 11.65
N GLY A 131 -18.63 11.03 10.58
CA GLY A 131 -18.71 11.60 9.24
C GLY A 131 -17.39 11.65 8.45
N TYR A 132 -16.25 11.20 9.01
CA TYR A 132 -14.96 11.36 8.36
C TYR A 132 -13.98 10.20 8.51
N ALA A 133 -14.35 9.15 9.23
CA ALA A 133 -13.45 8.01 9.45
C ALA A 133 -14.20 6.68 9.44
N THR A 134 -13.54 5.64 8.96
CA THR A 134 -13.98 4.24 8.93
C THR A 134 -13.31 3.48 10.05
N ALA A 135 -14.06 2.76 10.88
CA ALA A 135 -13.49 1.94 11.95
C ALA A 135 -12.76 0.70 11.40
N PRO A 136 -11.73 0.21 12.10
CA PRO A 136 -11.13 -1.08 11.79
C PRO A 136 -12.15 -2.21 11.88
N LEU A 137 -12.03 -3.21 11.00
CA LEU A 137 -12.85 -4.42 11.10
C LEU A 137 -12.52 -5.20 12.39
N PRO A 138 -13.48 -5.91 12.99
CA PRO A 138 -13.31 -6.58 14.28
C PRO A 138 -12.15 -7.59 14.36
N PHE A 139 -11.75 -8.13 13.21
CA PHE A 139 -10.65 -9.12 13.11
C PHE A 139 -9.28 -8.49 12.84
N PHE A 140 -9.20 -7.15 12.72
CA PHE A 140 -7.92 -6.45 12.56
C PHE A 140 -7.09 -6.51 13.86
N ASP A 141 -5.79 -6.28 13.74
CA ASP A 141 -4.90 -6.17 14.89
C ASP A 141 -5.40 -5.09 15.86
N PRO A 142 -5.34 -5.31 17.19
CA PRO A 142 -5.77 -4.33 18.18
C PRO A 142 -5.08 -2.95 18.09
N ARG A 143 -3.96 -2.85 17.38
CA ARG A 143 -3.26 -1.58 17.10
C ARG A 143 -3.84 -0.81 15.94
N ALA A 144 -4.77 -1.40 15.18
CA ALA A 144 -5.44 -0.72 14.08
C ALA A 144 -6.24 0.48 14.60
N THR A 145 -6.29 1.53 13.81
CA THR A 145 -6.96 2.80 14.15
C THR A 145 -7.96 3.19 13.07
N PRO A 146 -8.96 4.01 13.37
CA PRO A 146 -9.86 4.52 12.34
C PRO A 146 -9.11 5.13 11.17
N HIS A 147 -9.61 4.91 9.95
CA HIS A 147 -9.02 5.35 8.70
C HIS A 147 -9.77 6.56 8.14
N PRO A 148 -9.09 7.63 7.64
CA PRO A 148 -9.77 8.79 7.09
C PRO A 148 -10.56 8.41 5.83
N LEU A 149 -11.88 8.58 5.88
CA LEU A 149 -12.79 8.20 4.79
C LEU A 149 -12.46 8.91 3.47
N ALA A 150 -12.08 10.18 3.54
CA ALA A 150 -11.75 10.96 2.34
C ALA A 150 -10.62 10.33 1.51
N SER A 151 -9.68 9.63 2.14
CA SER A 151 -8.59 8.95 1.44
C SER A 151 -9.02 7.70 0.66
N LEU A 152 -10.15 7.09 1.04
CA LEU A 152 -10.73 5.92 0.37
C LEU A 152 -11.63 6.31 -0.82
N ILE A 153 -12.22 7.51 -0.78
CA ILE A 153 -13.15 7.98 -1.82
C ILE A 153 -12.54 8.98 -2.80
N GLN A 154 -11.42 9.60 -2.45
CA GLN A 154 -10.75 10.54 -3.34
C GLN A 154 -10.19 9.82 -4.57
N SER A 155 -10.53 10.33 -5.76
CA SER A 155 -9.93 9.87 -7.01
C SER A 155 -8.48 10.32 -7.12
N ILE A 156 -7.60 9.37 -7.45
CA ILE A 156 -6.19 9.65 -7.74
C ILE A 156 -6.06 10.45 -9.04
N ARG A 157 -5.05 11.32 -9.11
CA ARG A 157 -4.67 12.03 -10.35
C ARG A 157 -3.25 11.65 -10.71
N LEU A 158 -3.11 11.01 -11.86
CA LEU A 158 -1.84 10.55 -12.39
C LEU A 158 -1.49 11.32 -13.67
N ARG A 159 -0.21 11.65 -13.82
CA ARG A 159 0.35 12.37 -14.98
C ARG A 159 1.01 11.43 -15.98
N GLY A 160 1.33 10.21 -15.54
CA GLY A 160 2.01 9.21 -16.37
C GLY A 160 1.65 7.78 -15.97
N GLY A 161 1.99 6.83 -16.85
CA GLY A 161 1.77 5.40 -16.63
C GLY A 161 2.85 4.76 -15.77
N LEU A 162 2.58 3.51 -15.35
CA LEU A 162 3.52 2.69 -14.57
C LEU A 162 4.66 2.10 -15.45
N ASP A 163 4.56 2.20 -16.77
CA ASP A 163 5.54 1.61 -17.70
C ASP A 163 6.93 2.25 -17.65
N ARG A 164 7.03 3.42 -17.03
CA ARG A 164 8.29 4.14 -16.81
C ARG A 164 9.14 3.54 -15.69
N PHE A 165 8.60 2.68 -14.84
CA PHE A 165 9.34 2.08 -13.74
C PHE A 165 10.01 0.79 -14.16
N ARG A 166 11.28 0.62 -13.73
CA ARG A 166 12.15 -0.49 -14.11
C ARG A 166 11.61 -1.83 -13.65
N SER A 167 11.07 -1.90 -12.44
CA SER A 167 10.50 -3.13 -11.91
C SER A 167 9.11 -2.91 -11.34
N LYS A 168 8.23 -3.87 -11.64
CA LYS A 168 6.86 -3.91 -11.13
C LYS A 168 6.54 -5.33 -10.68
N ASP A 169 6.26 -5.50 -9.40
CA ASP A 169 5.86 -6.78 -8.83
C ASP A 169 4.45 -6.69 -8.27
N TYR A 170 3.67 -7.71 -8.51
CA TYR A 170 2.39 -7.92 -7.86
C TYR A 170 2.40 -9.20 -7.04
N VAL A 171 2.14 -9.10 -5.75
CA VAL A 171 2.03 -10.24 -4.83
C VAL A 171 0.56 -10.41 -4.45
N TYR A 172 -0.06 -11.48 -4.90
CA TYR A 172 -1.46 -11.81 -4.66
C TYR A 172 -1.61 -12.81 -3.52
N ALA A 173 -2.54 -12.54 -2.61
CA ALA A 173 -2.93 -13.43 -1.52
C ALA A 173 -4.00 -14.42 -2.01
N ALA A 174 -3.59 -15.67 -2.31
CA ALA A 174 -4.43 -16.64 -3.02
C ALA A 174 -5.41 -17.43 -2.13
N GLU A 175 -5.34 -17.31 -0.79
CA GLU A 175 -6.21 -18.03 0.17
C GLU A 175 -7.34 -17.15 0.74
N GLY A 176 -7.69 -16.06 0.08
CA GLY A 176 -8.86 -15.25 0.44
C GLY A 176 -10.16 -15.94 0.07
N GLU A 177 -11.14 -15.90 0.97
CA GLU A 177 -12.50 -16.36 0.67
C GLU A 177 -13.33 -15.22 0.06
N GLY A 178 -14.21 -15.56 -0.89
CA GLY A 178 -15.13 -14.62 -1.51
C GLY A 178 -14.54 -13.79 -2.64
N GLU A 179 -15.21 -12.67 -2.96
CA GLU A 179 -14.79 -11.75 -4.01
C GLU A 179 -13.59 -10.92 -3.54
N SER A 180 -12.56 -10.84 -4.38
CA SER A 180 -11.36 -10.05 -4.08
C SER A 180 -11.26 -8.82 -5.01
N ALA A 181 -11.20 -7.63 -4.41
CA ALA A 181 -10.92 -6.39 -5.12
C ALA A 181 -9.51 -6.36 -5.76
N PHE A 182 -8.62 -7.24 -5.34
CA PHE A 182 -7.22 -7.27 -5.75
C PHE A 182 -6.94 -8.25 -6.88
N LYS A 183 -7.82 -9.25 -7.08
CA LYS A 183 -7.69 -10.25 -8.14
C LYS A 183 -7.62 -9.65 -9.54
N PRO A 184 -8.43 -8.65 -9.92
CA PRO A 184 -8.33 -8.04 -11.25
C PRO A 184 -6.97 -7.41 -11.53
N ALA A 185 -6.34 -6.78 -10.54
CA ALA A 185 -5.00 -6.21 -10.67
C ALA A 185 -3.94 -7.31 -10.84
N TYR A 186 -4.05 -8.42 -10.09
CA TYR A 186 -3.18 -9.58 -10.25
C TYR A 186 -3.30 -10.21 -11.65
N GLU A 187 -4.54 -10.38 -12.16
CA GLU A 187 -4.77 -10.94 -13.50
C GLU A 187 -4.20 -10.03 -14.60
N ARG A 188 -4.30 -8.70 -14.46
CA ARG A 188 -3.64 -7.75 -15.37
C ARG A 188 -2.11 -7.88 -15.30
N ALA A 189 -1.54 -7.95 -14.09
CA ALA A 189 -0.11 -8.13 -13.91
C ALA A 189 0.40 -9.45 -14.48
N LEU A 190 -0.38 -10.53 -14.36
CA LEU A 190 -0.05 -11.83 -14.93
C LEU A 190 -0.06 -11.84 -16.47
N ALA A 191 -0.92 -11.04 -17.08
CA ALA A 191 -1.05 -10.94 -18.54
C ALA A 191 -0.01 -9.99 -19.17
N ASP A 192 0.64 -9.13 -18.40
CA ASP A 192 1.62 -8.14 -18.88
C ASP A 192 3.05 -8.59 -18.55
N PRO A 193 3.90 -8.92 -19.57
CA PRO A 193 5.26 -9.38 -19.35
C PRO A 193 6.21 -8.34 -18.71
N SER A 194 5.80 -7.08 -18.62
CA SER A 194 6.55 -6.05 -17.90
C SER A 194 6.39 -6.13 -16.37
N TRP A 195 5.49 -7.01 -15.89
CA TRP A 195 5.26 -7.27 -14.48
C TRP A 195 5.80 -8.65 -14.08
N ARG A 196 6.18 -8.77 -12.82
CA ARG A 196 6.36 -10.05 -12.14
C ARG A 196 5.17 -10.30 -11.23
N ALA A 197 4.38 -11.32 -11.54
CA ALA A 197 3.19 -11.67 -10.76
C ALA A 197 3.46 -12.92 -9.91
N HIS A 198 3.17 -12.83 -8.61
CA HIS A 198 3.38 -13.88 -7.62
C HIS A 198 2.06 -14.19 -6.91
N ALA A 199 1.68 -15.47 -6.83
CA ALA A 199 0.59 -15.93 -6.00
C ALA A 199 1.14 -16.64 -4.77
N LEU A 200 0.76 -16.20 -3.58
CA LEU A 200 1.19 -16.80 -2.32
C LEU A 200 0.02 -17.50 -1.61
N ALA A 201 0.31 -18.62 -0.99
CA ALA A 201 -0.60 -19.31 -0.08
C ALA A 201 -0.74 -18.50 1.22
N SER A 202 -1.53 -17.45 1.15
CA SER A 202 -1.69 -16.44 2.19
C SER A 202 -3.07 -15.80 2.09
N ARG A 203 -3.59 -15.34 3.22
CA ARG A 203 -4.69 -14.39 3.27
C ARG A 203 -4.17 -12.97 3.12
N HIS A 204 -5.07 -11.99 3.09
CA HIS A 204 -4.79 -10.57 2.80
C HIS A 204 -3.59 -9.98 3.57
N ASN A 205 -3.33 -10.41 4.80
CA ASN A 205 -2.19 -9.89 5.59
C ASN A 205 -0.90 -10.70 5.29
N VAL A 206 -0.40 -10.59 4.06
CA VAL A 206 0.78 -11.32 3.56
C VAL A 206 2.01 -11.13 4.44
N MET A 207 2.22 -9.93 5.02
CA MET A 207 3.35 -9.64 5.90
C MET A 207 3.36 -10.49 7.16
N ARG A 208 2.19 -10.96 7.59
CA ARG A 208 2.00 -11.85 8.76
C ARG A 208 1.94 -13.31 8.36
N ASP A 209 1.20 -13.61 7.28
CA ASP A 209 0.82 -14.98 6.93
C ASP A 209 1.88 -15.68 6.04
N ALA A 210 2.66 -14.92 5.24
CA ALA A 210 3.72 -15.43 4.35
C ALA A 210 4.98 -14.51 4.35
N PRO A 211 5.57 -14.19 5.53
CA PRO A 211 6.66 -13.23 5.63
C PRO A 211 7.95 -13.68 4.95
N ASP A 212 8.20 -15.00 4.88
CA ASP A 212 9.41 -15.56 4.27
C ASP A 212 9.37 -15.45 2.75
N GLU A 213 8.23 -15.77 2.16
CA GLU A 213 7.97 -15.68 0.74
C GLU A 213 8.01 -14.22 0.27
N LEU A 214 7.36 -13.32 1.02
CA LEU A 214 7.39 -11.89 0.73
C LEU A 214 8.81 -11.33 0.79
N LEU A 215 9.60 -11.71 1.80
CA LEU A 215 11.00 -11.31 1.89
C LEU A 215 11.80 -11.76 0.67
N LYS A 216 11.65 -13.03 0.23
CA LYS A 216 12.33 -13.54 -0.96
C LYS A 216 12.03 -12.72 -2.22
N ILE A 217 10.75 -12.33 -2.39
CA ILE A 217 10.33 -11.50 -3.53
C ILE A 217 11.01 -10.14 -3.45
N LEU A 218 11.00 -9.47 -2.28
CA LEU A 218 11.64 -8.16 -2.12
C LEU A 218 13.15 -8.21 -2.35
N LEU A 219 13.83 -9.26 -1.89
CA LEU A 219 15.25 -9.43 -2.13
C LEU A 219 15.55 -9.67 -3.63
N ALA A 220 14.66 -10.34 -4.37
CA ALA A 220 14.79 -10.53 -5.82
C ALA A 220 14.49 -9.24 -6.62
N THR A 221 13.62 -8.35 -6.11
CA THR A 221 13.35 -7.06 -6.74
C THR A 221 14.54 -6.12 -6.67
N SER A 222 15.44 -6.32 -5.69
CA SER A 222 16.62 -5.50 -5.44
C SER A 222 17.86 -5.93 -6.25
N ALA A 223 17.78 -6.99 -7.02
CA ALA A 223 18.86 -7.51 -7.87
C ALA A 223 18.74 -6.92 -9.28
#